data_b5fcb25c8234ffee1b8c2834a9007eb8
#
_entry.id   b5fcb25c8234ffee1b8c2834a9007eb8
#
_cell.length_a   1.000
_cell.length_b   1.000
_cell.length_c   1.000
_cell.angle_alpha   90.00
_cell.angle_beta   90.00
_cell.angle_gamma   90.00
#
_symmetry.space_group_name_H-M   'P 1'
#
loop_
_entity.id
_entity.type
_entity.pdbx_description
1 polymer ?
#
loop_
_entity_poly.entity_id
_entity_poly.type
_entity_poly.pdbx_seq_one_letter_code
_entity_poly.pdbx_strand_id
1 'polypeptide(L)'
;VNLREVYKKQSGGRGKFADIIVNIGPVDEDFKEGGLQFVDEVKGGNIPKEFIPSVQKGFTTAMKNGVLAGYPLDSLKVTLIDGSFHPVDSDQLSFEICAIQAYKNACAKAGPVLMEPIMKLEVVTPEENMGDVIGDLNKRRGQVEGMETSRTGARIVKAKVPLAETFGYVTALRTITSGRATSSMQFSHYAQVSSSIAKQVLTEVQGRVDLIK
;
A
#
# COMPACT_ATOMS: atom_id res chain seq x y z
N VAL A 1 -12.49 -0.76 11.44
CA VAL A 1 -13.50 0.33 11.42
C VAL A 1 -14.83 -0.21 10.96
N ASN A 2 -15.87 0.06 11.74
CA ASN A 2 -17.25 -0.19 11.35
C ASN A 2 -17.83 1.07 10.70
N LEU A 3 -18.50 0.91 9.56
CA LEU A 3 -19.09 2.01 8.81
C LEU A 3 -20.42 1.58 8.18
N ARG A 4 -21.40 2.46 8.26
CA ARG A 4 -22.58 2.43 7.40
C ARG A 4 -22.45 3.51 6.34
N GLU A 5 -22.61 3.13 5.08
CA GLU A 5 -22.61 4.04 3.95
C GLU A 5 -23.93 3.92 3.19
N VAL A 6 -24.52 5.07 2.91
CA VAL A 6 -25.76 5.16 2.14
C VAL A 6 -25.50 6.02 0.90
N TYR A 7 -25.68 5.44 -0.26
CA TYR A 7 -25.70 6.15 -1.54
C TYR A 7 -27.14 6.39 -1.96
N LYS A 8 -27.53 7.64 -2.02
CA LYS A 8 -28.87 8.04 -2.44
C LYS A 8 -28.77 9.21 -3.41
N LYS A 9 -29.37 9.04 -4.57
CA LYS A 9 -29.48 10.12 -5.56
C LYS A 9 -30.89 10.11 -6.14
N GLN A 10 -31.53 11.27 -6.15
CA GLN A 10 -32.86 11.44 -6.69
C GLN A 10 -32.88 12.71 -7.54
N SER A 11 -33.12 12.56 -8.84
CA SER A 11 -33.17 13.66 -9.77
C SER A 11 -34.19 13.36 -10.89
N GLY A 12 -35.43 13.79 -10.70
CA GLY A 12 -36.46 13.85 -11.74
C GLY A 12 -36.68 12.56 -12.55
N GLY A 13 -36.73 11.38 -11.89
CA GLY A 13 -36.93 10.08 -12.56
C GLY A 13 -36.59 8.93 -11.63
N ARG A 14 -36.13 7.79 -12.18
CA ARG A 14 -35.66 6.67 -11.39
C ARG A 14 -34.46 7.13 -10.55
N GLY A 15 -34.57 7.01 -9.24
CA GLY A 15 -33.51 7.32 -8.31
C GLY A 15 -32.40 6.27 -8.27
N LYS A 16 -31.42 6.49 -7.41
CA LYS A 16 -30.35 5.56 -7.06
C LYS A 16 -30.33 5.35 -5.56
N PHE A 17 -30.23 4.11 -5.13
CA PHE A 17 -30.17 3.79 -3.70
C PHE A 17 -29.31 2.55 -3.45
N ALA A 18 -28.39 2.65 -2.49
CA ALA A 18 -27.68 1.53 -1.90
C ALA A 18 -27.31 1.85 -0.45
N ASP A 19 -27.39 0.88 0.41
CA ASP A 19 -27.08 0.99 1.84
C ASP A 19 -26.31 -0.26 2.25
N ILE A 20 -25.10 -0.06 2.75
CA ILE A 20 -24.23 -1.12 3.22
C ILE A 20 -23.65 -0.82 4.60
N ILE A 21 -23.51 -1.86 5.40
CA ILE A 21 -22.82 -1.84 6.67
C ILE A 21 -21.62 -2.77 6.55
N VAL A 22 -20.43 -2.21 6.72
CA VAL A 22 -19.17 -2.94 6.56
C VAL A 22 -18.27 -2.81 7.76
N ASN A 23 -17.45 -3.83 8.01
CA ASN A 23 -16.28 -3.75 8.85
C ASN A 23 -15.04 -3.80 7.93
N ILE A 24 -14.14 -2.85 8.12
CA ILE A 24 -12.90 -2.72 7.34
C ILE A 24 -11.71 -2.77 8.28
N GLY A 25 -10.73 -3.59 7.93
CA GLY A 25 -9.51 -3.78 8.71
C GLY A 25 -8.42 -4.51 7.96
N PRO A 26 -7.34 -4.88 8.66
CA PRO A 26 -6.29 -5.69 8.08
C PRO A 26 -6.81 -7.08 7.70
N VAL A 27 -6.15 -7.70 6.72
CA VAL A 27 -6.41 -9.09 6.33
C VAL A 27 -6.05 -10.05 7.47
N ASP A 28 -6.65 -11.22 7.46
CA ASP A 28 -6.31 -12.28 8.42
C ASP A 28 -4.87 -12.78 8.19
N GLU A 29 -4.23 -13.28 9.25
CA GLU A 29 -2.82 -13.69 9.22
C GLU A 29 -2.52 -14.81 8.21
N ASP A 30 -3.50 -15.66 7.93
CA ASP A 30 -3.42 -16.75 6.99
C ASP A 30 -3.76 -16.35 5.53
N PHE A 31 -4.27 -15.15 5.32
CA PHE A 31 -4.56 -14.62 3.98
C PHE A 31 -3.28 -14.16 3.28
N LYS A 32 -2.80 -14.93 2.32
CA LYS A 32 -1.52 -14.71 1.61
C LYS A 32 -1.67 -14.24 0.16
N GLU A 33 -2.90 -14.14 -0.33
CA GLU A 33 -3.17 -13.83 -1.74
C GLU A 33 -2.93 -12.37 -2.12
N GLY A 34 -2.92 -11.47 -1.12
CA GLY A 34 -2.87 -10.03 -1.34
C GLY A 34 -4.19 -9.46 -1.86
N GLY A 35 -4.32 -8.15 -1.90
CA GLY A 35 -5.53 -7.50 -2.37
C GLY A 35 -6.69 -7.58 -1.38
N LEU A 36 -7.90 -7.74 -1.91
CA LEU A 36 -9.12 -7.73 -1.11
C LEU A 36 -9.48 -9.11 -0.55
N GLN A 37 -9.58 -9.19 0.76
CA GLN A 37 -10.25 -10.29 1.46
C GLN A 37 -11.69 -9.88 1.74
N PHE A 38 -12.62 -10.40 0.95
CA PHE A 38 -14.05 -10.05 1.07
C PHE A 38 -14.83 -11.17 1.75
N VAL A 39 -15.59 -10.81 2.78
CA VAL A 39 -16.45 -11.72 3.54
C VAL A 39 -17.89 -11.23 3.48
N ASP A 40 -18.81 -12.09 3.08
CA ASP A 40 -20.23 -11.83 3.06
C ASP A 40 -20.91 -12.47 4.29
N GLU A 41 -21.39 -11.63 5.19
CA GLU A 41 -22.16 -12.04 6.37
C GLU A 41 -23.64 -11.60 6.32
N VAL A 42 -24.10 -11.11 5.18
CA VAL A 42 -25.47 -10.63 5.01
C VAL A 42 -26.47 -11.77 5.22
N LYS A 43 -27.46 -11.53 6.05
CA LYS A 43 -28.53 -12.49 6.37
C LYS A 43 -29.89 -11.98 5.87
N GLY A 44 -30.82 -12.91 5.69
CA GLY A 44 -32.23 -12.58 5.41
C GLY A 44 -32.51 -11.91 4.07
N GLY A 45 -31.53 -11.83 3.16
CA GLY A 45 -31.73 -11.18 1.87
C GLY A 45 -31.85 -9.66 1.94
N ASN A 46 -31.38 -9.03 3.02
CA ASN A 46 -31.41 -7.58 3.19
C ASN A 46 -30.67 -6.85 2.08
N ILE A 47 -29.64 -7.47 1.53
CA ILE A 47 -29.05 -7.10 0.25
C ILE A 47 -29.26 -8.31 -0.69
N PRO A 48 -29.94 -8.13 -1.85
CA PRO A 48 -30.08 -9.20 -2.83
C PRO A 48 -28.71 -9.74 -3.26
N LYS A 49 -28.63 -11.07 -3.41
CA LYS A 49 -27.38 -11.77 -3.75
C LYS A 49 -26.73 -11.25 -5.04
N GLU A 50 -27.53 -10.75 -5.97
CA GLU A 50 -27.04 -10.18 -7.23
C GLU A 50 -26.26 -8.88 -7.06
N PHE A 51 -26.42 -8.16 -5.94
CA PHE A 51 -25.71 -6.91 -5.65
C PHE A 51 -24.42 -7.10 -4.82
N ILE A 52 -24.24 -8.24 -4.19
CA ILE A 52 -23.06 -8.51 -3.36
C ILE A 52 -21.76 -8.51 -4.19
N PRO A 53 -21.71 -9.13 -5.38
CA PRO A 53 -20.53 -9.01 -6.26
C PRO A 53 -20.19 -7.55 -6.65
N SER A 54 -21.20 -6.69 -6.75
CA SER A 54 -21.01 -5.27 -7.06
C SER A 54 -20.34 -4.52 -5.92
N VAL A 55 -20.66 -4.85 -4.67
CA VAL A 55 -19.98 -4.32 -3.49
C VAL A 55 -18.51 -4.74 -3.51
N GLN A 56 -18.23 -6.01 -3.72
CA GLN A 56 -16.86 -6.53 -3.84
C GLN A 56 -16.07 -5.83 -4.95
N LYS A 57 -16.67 -5.68 -6.12
CA LYS A 57 -16.07 -4.99 -7.26
C LYS A 57 -15.75 -3.53 -6.93
N GLY A 58 -16.65 -2.83 -6.25
CA GLY A 58 -16.44 -1.45 -5.81
C GLY A 58 -15.23 -1.30 -4.90
N PHE A 59 -15.06 -2.16 -3.92
CA PHE A 59 -13.87 -2.18 -3.06
C PHE A 59 -12.60 -2.52 -3.84
N THR A 60 -12.63 -3.52 -4.69
CA THR A 60 -11.48 -3.90 -5.53
C THR A 60 -11.03 -2.73 -6.42
N THR A 61 -11.97 -2.04 -7.04
CA THR A 61 -11.67 -0.88 -7.88
C THR A 61 -11.11 0.29 -7.05
N ALA A 62 -11.70 0.55 -5.89
CA ALA A 62 -11.30 1.66 -5.03
C ALA A 62 -9.89 1.47 -4.43
N MET A 63 -9.48 0.24 -4.16
CA MET A 63 -8.15 -0.07 -3.59
C MET A 63 -7.00 0.31 -4.52
N LYS A 64 -7.23 0.54 -5.79
CA LYS A 64 -6.21 1.00 -6.74
C LYS A 64 -5.71 2.41 -6.42
N ASN A 65 -6.48 3.18 -5.66
CA ASN A 65 -6.16 4.54 -5.24
C ASN A 65 -6.31 4.68 -3.73
N GLY A 66 -5.17 4.83 -3.05
CA GLY A 66 -5.14 5.10 -1.61
C GLY A 66 -5.63 6.50 -1.26
N VAL A 67 -6.14 6.67 -0.06
CA VAL A 67 -6.74 7.94 0.42
C VAL A 67 -5.72 9.00 0.80
N LEU A 68 -4.43 8.66 0.97
CA LEU A 68 -3.37 9.60 1.33
C LEU A 68 -2.73 10.26 0.10
N ALA A 69 -2.09 9.45 -0.74
CA ALA A 69 -1.25 9.93 -1.84
C ALA A 69 -1.59 9.26 -3.19
N GLY A 70 -2.72 8.56 -3.26
CA GLY A 70 -3.16 7.88 -4.48
C GLY A 70 -2.43 6.56 -4.79
N TYR A 71 -1.50 6.12 -3.97
CA TYR A 71 -0.86 4.81 -4.13
C TYR A 71 -1.85 3.68 -3.85
N PRO A 72 -1.77 2.55 -4.55
CA PRO A 72 -2.64 1.41 -4.29
C PRO A 72 -2.54 0.93 -2.85
N LEU A 73 -3.67 0.49 -2.28
CA LEU A 73 -3.69 -0.22 -1.02
C LEU A 73 -3.28 -1.67 -1.25
N ASP A 74 -2.31 -2.19 -0.49
CA ASP A 74 -1.75 -3.52 -0.69
C ASP A 74 -2.73 -4.64 -0.36
N SER A 75 -3.37 -4.55 0.80
CA SER A 75 -4.34 -5.54 1.27
C SER A 75 -5.37 -4.92 2.20
N LEU A 76 -6.59 -5.46 2.15
CA LEU A 76 -7.71 -4.98 2.97
C LEU A 76 -8.70 -6.11 3.18
N LYS A 77 -9.17 -6.29 4.42
CA LYS A 77 -10.32 -7.13 4.73
C LYS A 77 -11.58 -6.29 4.82
N VAL A 78 -12.58 -6.65 4.05
CA VAL A 78 -13.93 -6.08 4.11
C VAL A 78 -14.93 -7.17 4.44
N THR A 79 -15.63 -6.99 5.55
CA THR A 79 -16.77 -7.84 5.92
C THR A 79 -18.05 -7.06 5.66
N LEU A 80 -18.85 -7.50 4.71
CA LEU A 80 -20.18 -6.96 4.47
C LEU A 80 -21.15 -7.59 5.47
N ILE A 81 -21.56 -6.80 6.43
CA ILE A 81 -22.34 -7.27 7.60
C ILE A 81 -23.83 -7.25 7.28
N ASP A 82 -24.32 -6.15 6.73
CA ASP A 82 -25.73 -5.91 6.50
C ASP A 82 -25.92 -4.75 5.52
N GLY A 83 -27.18 -4.42 5.25
CA GLY A 83 -27.56 -3.28 4.44
C GLY A 83 -29.04 -3.29 4.11
N SER A 84 -29.42 -2.49 3.17
CA SER A 84 -30.77 -2.44 2.64
C SER A 84 -30.80 -2.06 1.16
N PHE A 85 -31.89 -2.31 0.51
CA PHE A 85 -32.10 -1.98 -0.88
C PHE A 85 -33.50 -1.37 -1.08
N HIS A 86 -33.69 -0.68 -2.19
CA HIS A 86 -34.97 -0.17 -2.63
C HIS A 86 -35.42 -0.91 -3.90
N PRO A 87 -36.64 -1.48 -3.98
CA PRO A 87 -37.05 -2.35 -5.09
C PRO A 87 -36.94 -1.70 -6.47
N VAL A 88 -37.05 -0.36 -6.56
CA VAL A 88 -37.01 0.38 -7.83
C VAL A 88 -35.65 1.05 -8.06
N ASP A 89 -35.06 1.65 -7.01
CA ASP A 89 -33.91 2.55 -7.13
C ASP A 89 -32.56 1.84 -6.92
N SER A 90 -32.57 0.59 -6.47
CA SER A 90 -31.34 -0.17 -6.31
C SER A 90 -30.97 -0.91 -7.61
N ASP A 91 -29.70 -0.83 -7.95
CA ASP A 91 -29.06 -1.57 -9.03
C ASP A 91 -27.60 -1.90 -8.69
N GLN A 92 -26.95 -2.68 -9.53
CA GLN A 92 -25.55 -3.09 -9.35
C GLN A 92 -24.63 -1.88 -9.29
N LEU A 93 -24.82 -0.89 -10.14
CA LEU A 93 -23.99 0.33 -10.16
C LEU A 93 -24.12 1.12 -8.86
N SER A 94 -25.32 1.24 -8.29
CA SER A 94 -25.55 1.94 -7.02
C SER A 94 -24.78 1.31 -5.87
N PHE A 95 -24.74 -0.02 -5.79
CA PHE A 95 -23.96 -0.75 -4.79
C PHE A 95 -22.45 -0.65 -5.04
N GLU A 96 -21.99 -0.65 -6.28
CA GLU A 96 -20.60 -0.42 -6.62
C GLU A 96 -20.12 0.98 -6.18
N ILE A 97 -20.89 2.02 -6.49
CA ILE A 97 -20.59 3.40 -6.07
C ILE A 97 -20.63 3.53 -4.55
N CYS A 98 -21.61 2.93 -3.89
CA CYS A 98 -21.72 2.93 -2.44
C CYS A 98 -20.49 2.29 -1.78
N ALA A 99 -20.00 1.18 -2.32
CA ALA A 99 -18.78 0.52 -1.86
C ALA A 99 -17.54 1.40 -2.03
N ILE A 100 -17.41 2.11 -3.14
CA ILE A 100 -16.30 3.05 -3.38
C ILE A 100 -16.32 4.19 -2.36
N GLN A 101 -17.49 4.75 -2.08
CA GLN A 101 -17.64 5.79 -1.06
C GLN A 101 -17.34 5.25 0.35
N ALA A 102 -17.82 4.06 0.67
CA ALA A 102 -17.54 3.39 1.94
C ALA A 102 -16.04 3.17 2.14
N TYR A 103 -15.33 2.75 1.10
CA TYR A 103 -13.88 2.60 1.12
C TYR A 103 -13.19 3.92 1.49
N LYS A 104 -13.51 5.01 0.81
CA LYS A 104 -12.91 6.33 1.06
C LYS A 104 -13.14 6.79 2.49
N ASN A 105 -14.37 6.69 2.96
CA ASN A 105 -14.76 7.16 4.30
C ASN A 105 -14.17 6.29 5.42
N ALA A 106 -14.17 4.98 5.25
CA ALA A 106 -13.64 4.06 6.25
C ALA A 106 -12.11 4.11 6.30
N CYS A 107 -11.42 4.13 5.17
CA CYS A 107 -9.97 4.20 5.13
C CYS A 107 -9.44 5.52 5.71
N ALA A 108 -10.12 6.64 5.48
CA ALA A 108 -9.76 7.91 6.10
C ALA A 108 -9.81 7.87 7.65
N LYS A 109 -10.76 7.09 8.21
CA LYS A 109 -10.92 6.91 9.66
C LYS A 109 -10.01 5.81 10.24
N ALA A 110 -9.51 4.91 9.42
CA ALA A 110 -8.73 3.75 9.84
C ALA A 110 -7.26 4.07 10.18
N GLY A 111 -6.82 5.30 9.99
CA GLY A 111 -5.43 5.69 10.21
C GLY A 111 -4.49 5.14 9.13
N PRO A 112 -4.68 5.55 7.85
CA PRO A 112 -3.86 5.06 6.76
C PRO A 112 -2.41 5.52 6.92
N VAL A 113 -1.47 4.68 6.49
CA VAL A 113 -0.04 4.96 6.55
C VAL A 113 0.60 4.73 5.18
N LEU A 114 1.64 5.51 4.87
CA LEU A 114 2.45 5.26 3.70
C LEU A 114 3.46 4.16 3.98
N MET A 115 3.59 3.23 3.04
CA MET A 115 4.57 2.16 3.06
C MET A 115 5.60 2.39 1.97
N GLU A 116 6.82 1.96 2.21
CA GLU A 116 7.89 1.97 1.20
C GLU A 116 8.50 0.59 1.04
N PRO A 117 8.93 0.20 -0.18
CA PRO A 117 9.65 -1.04 -0.37
C PRO A 117 11.05 -0.94 0.24
N ILE A 118 11.40 -1.97 0.99
CA ILE A 118 12.74 -2.15 1.57
C ILE A 118 13.45 -3.26 0.80
N MET A 119 14.66 -2.95 0.36
CA MET A 119 15.49 -3.84 -0.41
C MET A 119 16.54 -4.51 0.47
N LYS A 120 16.77 -5.79 0.26
CA LYS A 120 17.89 -6.52 0.81
C LYS A 120 19.08 -6.33 -0.11
N LEU A 121 20.12 -5.67 0.40
CA LEU A 121 21.34 -5.36 -0.31
C LEU A 121 22.49 -6.17 0.28
N GLU A 122 23.30 -6.78 -0.59
CA GLU A 122 24.54 -7.42 -0.25
C GLU A 122 25.68 -6.80 -1.07
N VAL A 123 26.73 -6.37 -0.38
CA VAL A 123 27.89 -5.74 -0.99
C VAL A 123 29.13 -6.56 -0.66
N VAL A 124 29.87 -6.95 -1.68
CA VAL A 124 31.17 -7.59 -1.54
C VAL A 124 32.25 -6.56 -1.86
N THR A 125 33.06 -6.21 -0.87
CA THR A 125 34.05 -5.13 -0.95
C THR A 125 35.38 -5.52 -0.34
N PRO A 126 36.49 -4.93 -0.81
CA PRO A 126 37.77 -5.01 -0.07
C PRO A 126 37.61 -4.41 1.32
N GLU A 127 38.34 -4.96 2.30
CA GLU A 127 38.28 -4.51 3.70
C GLU A 127 38.56 -3.03 3.86
N GLU A 128 39.51 -2.50 3.10
CA GLU A 128 39.91 -1.08 3.14
C GLU A 128 38.78 -0.11 2.73
N ASN A 129 37.81 -0.56 1.95
CA ASN A 129 36.66 0.24 1.50
C ASN A 129 35.39 0.05 2.37
N MET A 130 35.40 -0.89 3.31
CA MET A 130 34.22 -1.25 4.10
C MET A 130 33.64 -0.05 4.87
N GLY A 131 34.50 0.78 5.47
CA GLY A 131 34.07 1.96 6.21
C GLY A 131 33.32 2.97 5.33
N ASP A 132 33.82 3.22 4.14
CA ASP A 132 33.18 4.13 3.17
C ASP A 132 31.87 3.55 2.62
N VAL A 133 31.82 2.25 2.39
CA VAL A 133 30.59 1.55 1.98
C VAL A 133 29.52 1.66 3.06
N ILE A 134 29.83 1.40 4.30
CA ILE A 134 28.91 1.54 5.42
C ILE A 134 28.45 2.99 5.60
N GLY A 135 29.37 3.94 5.50
CA GLY A 135 29.05 5.37 5.55
C GLY A 135 28.07 5.82 4.48
N ASP A 136 28.24 5.34 3.25
CA ASP A 136 27.29 5.61 2.16
C ASP A 136 25.92 4.98 2.41
N LEU A 137 25.87 3.72 2.87
CA LEU A 137 24.62 3.06 3.24
C LEU A 137 23.87 3.81 4.34
N ASN A 138 24.56 4.33 5.34
CA ASN A 138 23.96 5.13 6.40
C ASN A 138 23.34 6.43 5.86
N LYS A 139 23.96 7.07 4.89
CA LYS A 139 23.39 8.25 4.21
C LYS A 139 22.13 7.91 3.43
N ARG A 140 21.98 6.68 2.99
CA ARG A 140 20.83 6.16 2.25
C ARG A 140 19.76 5.54 3.14
N ARG A 141 19.73 5.87 4.41
CA ARG A 141 18.83 5.30 5.42
C ARG A 141 18.92 3.77 5.52
N GLY A 142 20.09 3.23 5.16
CA GLY A 142 20.35 1.80 5.24
C GLY A 142 20.59 1.34 6.67
N GLN A 143 20.19 0.10 6.95
CA GLN A 143 20.50 -0.59 8.20
C GLN A 143 21.42 -1.77 7.90
N VAL A 144 22.64 -1.71 8.37
CA VAL A 144 23.59 -2.82 8.28
C VAL A 144 23.18 -3.89 9.28
N GLU A 145 22.84 -5.07 8.79
CA GLU A 145 22.41 -6.22 9.63
C GLU A 145 23.52 -7.20 9.95
N GLY A 146 24.52 -7.27 9.09
CA GLY A 146 25.62 -8.21 9.28
C GLY A 146 26.80 -7.93 8.38
N MET A 147 27.96 -8.41 8.82
CA MET A 147 29.21 -8.38 8.09
C MET A 147 29.88 -9.74 8.21
N GLU A 148 30.29 -10.26 7.06
CA GLU A 148 30.98 -11.54 6.97
C GLU A 148 32.30 -11.37 6.21
N THR A 149 33.21 -12.30 6.40
CA THR A 149 34.43 -12.39 5.62
C THR A 149 34.31 -13.55 4.64
N SER A 150 34.52 -13.28 3.35
CA SER A 150 34.52 -14.32 2.34
C SER A 150 35.77 -15.19 2.45
N ARG A 151 35.77 -16.35 1.79
CA ARG A 151 36.93 -17.23 1.71
C ARG A 151 38.16 -16.56 1.08
N THR A 152 37.94 -15.55 0.26
CA THR A 152 39.01 -14.78 -0.42
C THR A 152 39.50 -13.58 0.39
N GLY A 153 38.96 -13.36 1.60
CA GLY A 153 39.31 -12.21 2.45
C GLY A 153 38.51 -10.95 2.17
N ALA A 154 37.62 -10.94 1.17
CA ALA A 154 36.72 -9.81 0.94
C ALA A 154 35.66 -9.72 2.05
N ARG A 155 35.15 -8.52 2.31
CA ARG A 155 34.08 -8.26 3.26
C ARG A 155 32.73 -8.31 2.57
N ILE A 156 31.76 -8.98 3.19
CA ILE A 156 30.37 -9.06 2.74
C ILE A 156 29.55 -8.25 3.72
N VAL A 157 28.98 -7.14 3.24
CA VAL A 157 28.09 -6.28 4.01
C VAL A 157 26.65 -6.55 3.62
N LYS A 158 25.83 -6.95 4.58
CA LYS A 158 24.39 -7.18 4.39
C LYS A 158 23.60 -6.04 5.03
N ALA A 159 22.73 -5.44 4.27
CA ALA A 159 21.94 -4.29 4.71
C ALA A 159 20.50 -4.31 4.17
N LYS A 160 19.65 -3.58 4.85
CA LYS A 160 18.30 -3.24 4.40
C LYS A 160 18.27 -1.76 4.02
N VAL A 161 17.86 -1.44 2.81
CA VAL A 161 17.86 -0.08 2.28
C VAL A 161 16.52 0.23 1.61
N PRO A 162 15.90 1.38 1.88
CA PRO A 162 14.71 1.79 1.14
C PRO A 162 14.98 1.89 -0.36
N LEU A 163 14.09 1.38 -1.20
CA LEU A 163 14.25 1.43 -2.66
C LEU A 163 14.46 2.87 -3.16
N ALA A 164 13.77 3.85 -2.58
CA ALA A 164 13.89 5.25 -2.95
C ALA A 164 15.31 5.80 -2.81
N GLU A 165 16.14 5.22 -1.96
CA GLU A 165 17.52 5.63 -1.69
C GLU A 165 18.56 4.84 -2.53
N THR A 166 18.12 3.89 -3.34
CA THR A 166 19.03 3.00 -4.11
C THR A 166 19.37 3.51 -5.51
N PHE A 167 18.70 4.57 -5.97
CA PHE A 167 18.97 5.16 -7.27
C PHE A 167 20.41 5.72 -7.34
N GLY A 168 21.15 5.35 -8.37
CA GLY A 168 22.54 5.72 -8.52
C GLY A 168 23.52 4.99 -7.61
N TYR A 169 23.07 4.00 -6.84
CA TYR A 169 23.92 3.29 -5.87
C TYR A 169 25.09 2.56 -6.53
N VAL A 170 24.88 1.86 -7.65
CA VAL A 170 25.94 1.11 -8.35
C VAL A 170 27.07 2.05 -8.78
N THR A 171 26.75 3.23 -9.29
CA THR A 171 27.71 4.25 -9.67
C THR A 171 28.48 4.79 -8.45
N ALA A 172 27.78 5.10 -7.37
CA ALA A 172 28.41 5.55 -6.12
C ALA A 172 29.35 4.48 -5.54
N LEU A 173 28.93 3.22 -5.53
CA LEU A 173 29.74 2.10 -5.06
C LEU A 173 31.03 1.95 -5.89
N ARG A 174 30.94 2.05 -7.19
CA ARG A 174 32.11 2.01 -8.09
C ARG A 174 33.08 3.16 -7.81
N THR A 175 32.57 4.36 -7.58
CA THR A 175 33.38 5.52 -7.23
C THR A 175 34.10 5.33 -5.90
N ILE A 176 33.40 4.89 -4.87
CA ILE A 176 33.95 4.65 -3.53
C ILE A 176 35.05 3.60 -3.54
N THR A 177 34.88 2.54 -4.31
CA THR A 177 35.72 1.35 -4.29
C THR A 177 36.65 1.21 -5.50
N SER A 178 36.72 2.23 -6.35
CA SER A 178 37.46 2.17 -7.61
C SER A 178 37.10 0.95 -8.48
N GLY A 179 35.82 0.61 -8.49
CA GLY A 179 35.29 -0.52 -9.25
C GLY A 179 35.54 -1.91 -8.61
N ARG A 180 36.11 -1.97 -7.41
CA ARG A 180 36.49 -3.24 -6.76
C ARG A 180 35.37 -3.94 -6.01
N ALA A 181 34.25 -3.26 -5.72
CA ALA A 181 33.11 -3.86 -5.05
C ALA A 181 32.02 -4.28 -6.04
N THR A 182 31.24 -5.28 -5.66
CA THR A 182 30.05 -5.73 -6.34
C THR A 182 28.87 -5.69 -5.40
N SER A 183 27.66 -5.55 -5.93
CA SER A 183 26.44 -5.57 -5.14
C SER A 183 25.34 -6.37 -5.78
N SER A 184 24.50 -6.95 -4.97
CA SER A 184 23.24 -7.56 -5.38
C SER A 184 22.11 -7.00 -4.53
N MET A 185 20.94 -6.83 -5.13
CA MET A 185 19.77 -6.25 -4.49
C MET A 185 18.52 -7.05 -4.85
N GLN A 186 17.69 -7.32 -3.86
CA GLN A 186 16.40 -7.96 -4.04
C GLN A 186 15.37 -7.38 -3.09
N PHE A 187 14.10 -7.45 -3.47
CA PHE A 187 13.00 -7.01 -2.61
C PHE A 187 12.96 -7.82 -1.31
N SER A 188 12.76 -7.16 -0.20
CA SER A 188 12.59 -7.79 1.11
C SER A 188 11.15 -7.69 1.59
N HIS A 189 10.69 -6.50 1.89
CA HIS A 189 9.36 -6.25 2.44
C HIS A 189 8.96 -4.78 2.26
N TYR A 190 7.70 -4.48 2.57
CA TYR A 190 7.23 -3.10 2.77
C TYR A 190 7.34 -2.71 4.25
N ALA A 191 7.76 -1.49 4.50
CA ALA A 191 7.81 -0.91 5.84
C ALA A 191 7.16 0.47 5.86
N GLN A 192 6.60 0.84 7.00
CA GLN A 192 6.03 2.17 7.18
C GLN A 192 7.13 3.22 7.11
N VAL A 193 6.91 4.28 6.33
CA VAL A 193 7.82 5.42 6.27
C VAL A 193 7.77 6.24 7.56
N SER A 194 8.87 6.91 7.90
CA SER A 194 8.88 7.86 8.99
C SER A 194 7.93 9.04 8.73
N SER A 195 7.50 9.70 9.78
CA SER A 195 6.59 10.86 9.66
C SER A 195 7.18 12.00 8.81
N SER A 196 8.49 12.22 8.87
CA SER A 196 9.17 13.22 8.04
C SER A 196 9.16 12.87 6.56
N ILE A 197 9.44 11.63 6.21
CA ILE A 197 9.37 11.14 4.83
C ILE A 197 7.94 11.15 4.31
N ALA A 198 6.97 10.71 5.12
CA ALA A 198 5.56 10.76 4.76
C ALA A 198 5.11 12.19 4.42
N LYS A 199 5.49 13.17 5.24
CA LYS A 199 5.19 14.59 5.00
C LYS A 199 5.81 15.09 3.69
N GLN A 200 7.04 14.73 3.40
CA GLN A 200 7.72 15.08 2.15
C GLN A 200 6.97 14.51 0.94
N VAL A 201 6.66 13.23 0.95
CA VAL A 201 5.92 12.56 -0.14
C VAL A 201 4.55 13.20 -0.36
N LEU A 202 3.80 13.48 0.71
CA LEU A 202 2.48 14.11 0.61
C LEU A 202 2.57 15.52 0.02
N THR A 203 3.59 16.29 0.40
CA THR A 203 3.82 17.63 -0.16
C THR A 203 4.16 17.58 -1.65
N GLU A 204 5.00 16.65 -2.07
CA GLU A 204 5.36 16.46 -3.48
C GLU A 204 4.16 16.04 -4.33
N VAL A 205 3.31 15.14 -3.82
CA VAL A 205 2.10 14.69 -4.51
C VAL A 205 1.11 15.85 -4.63
N GLN A 206 0.90 16.64 -3.59
CA GLN A 206 0.03 17.80 -3.62
C GLN A 206 0.53 18.84 -4.63
N GLY A 207 1.82 19.14 -4.63
CA GLY A 207 2.42 20.06 -5.60
C GLY A 207 2.24 19.63 -7.05
N ARG A 208 2.29 18.33 -7.34
CA ARG A 208 2.00 17.81 -8.69
C ARG A 208 0.54 17.99 -9.09
N VAL A 209 -0.39 17.80 -8.16
CA VAL A 209 -1.82 18.00 -8.40
C VAL A 209 -2.12 19.46 -8.70
N ASP A 210 -1.49 20.39 -8.00
CA ASP A 210 -1.69 21.83 -8.18
C ASP A 210 -1.10 22.34 -9.50
N LEU A 211 -0.10 21.67 -10.06
CA LEU A 211 0.47 21.98 -11.38
C LEU A 211 -0.40 21.50 -12.56
N ILE A 212 -1.33 20.58 -12.32
CA ILE A 212 -2.20 19.98 -13.36
C ILE A 212 -3.56 20.71 -13.41
N LYS A 213 -3.89 21.55 -12.43
CA LYS A 213 -5.08 22.41 -12.43
C LYS A 213 -4.82 23.71 -13.19
#